data_9fd16a26c989a0257de72abb4263479e
#
_entry.id   9fd16a26c989a0257de72abb4263479e
#
_cell.length_a   1.000
_cell.length_b   1.000
_cell.length_c   1.000
_cell.angle_alpha   90.00
_cell.angle_beta   90.00
_cell.angle_gamma   90.00
#
_symmetry.space_group_name_H-M   'P 1'
#
loop_
_entity.id
_entity.type
_entity.pdbx_description
1 polymer ?
#
loop_
_entity_poly.entity_id
_entity_poly.type
_entity_poly.pdbx_seq_one_letter_code
_entity_poly.pdbx_strand_id
1 'polypeptide(L)'
;GTAYATSTNTDLYEYDLATKTTKNLTESNLGYDTHPIFSPKGDLSWLQMKRDGYEADKNDIIVHHRGLDINLTAGWDGTVDSFTWSKDGKKVYFIAPVKGTKQLFEVNFPGLTKIAVRVTQLTDGDFDVNAIVGFSGTSVLVTRNDMNHAPEVYSYDLAKKTWKQITKVNDEAYAKISSCKTEKRWVTTTDGKKMLVWVILPPNFDKTKKYPTLLYCQGGPQSALTQSYSFRWNFQLMASQGYVIVAPNR
;
A
#
# COMPACT_ATOMS: atom_id res chain seq x y z
N GLY A 1 6.16 -23.39 -17.23
CA GLY A 1 5.46 -24.54 -17.80
C GLY A 1 4.02 -24.20 -18.14
N THR A 2 3.26 -25.16 -18.64
CA THR A 2 1.85 -24.98 -19.07
C THR A 2 0.91 -24.51 -17.94
N ALA A 3 1.21 -24.82 -16.68
CA ALA A 3 0.44 -24.37 -15.52
C ALA A 3 0.30 -22.84 -15.45
N TYR A 4 1.34 -22.09 -15.82
CA TYR A 4 1.28 -20.61 -15.80
C TYR A 4 0.34 -20.00 -16.86
N ALA A 5 -0.08 -20.79 -17.85
CA ALA A 5 -1.03 -20.34 -18.85
C ALA A 5 -2.49 -20.52 -18.41
N THR A 6 -2.73 -21.29 -17.36
CA THR A 6 -4.07 -21.70 -16.91
C THR A 6 -4.38 -21.35 -15.46
N SER A 7 -3.40 -20.93 -14.68
CA SER A 7 -3.56 -20.53 -13.28
C SER A 7 -2.72 -19.30 -12.95
N THR A 8 -3.27 -18.41 -12.14
CA THR A 8 -2.56 -17.25 -11.57
C THR A 8 -1.97 -17.59 -10.20
N ASN A 9 -2.15 -18.81 -9.70
CA ASN A 9 -1.72 -19.22 -8.36
C ASN A 9 -0.22 -19.08 -8.14
N THR A 10 0.15 -18.65 -6.95
CA THR A 10 1.52 -18.68 -6.40
C THR A 10 1.49 -19.26 -5.00
N ASP A 11 2.41 -20.20 -4.74
CA ASP A 11 2.53 -20.87 -3.45
C ASP A 11 3.82 -20.50 -2.74
N LEU A 12 3.85 -20.71 -1.43
CA LEU A 12 5.06 -20.63 -0.61
C LEU A 12 5.74 -21.99 -0.54
N TYR A 13 7.05 -21.99 -0.76
CA TYR A 13 7.87 -23.19 -0.68
C TYR A 13 8.95 -23.05 0.37
N GLU A 14 9.14 -24.11 1.15
CA GLU A 14 10.28 -24.28 2.05
C GLU A 14 11.31 -25.17 1.38
N TYR A 15 12.56 -24.72 1.30
CA TYR A 15 13.68 -25.52 0.82
C TYR A 15 14.62 -25.88 1.97
N ASP A 16 14.74 -27.17 2.26
CA ASP A 16 15.65 -27.68 3.27
C ASP A 16 17.08 -27.77 2.70
N LEU A 17 18.01 -27.00 3.28
CA LEU A 17 19.39 -26.92 2.81
C LEU A 17 20.20 -28.19 3.05
N ALA A 18 19.85 -29.01 4.06
CA ALA A 18 20.54 -30.23 4.39
C ALA A 18 20.08 -31.40 3.52
N THR A 19 18.78 -31.60 3.42
CA THR A 19 18.16 -32.70 2.64
C THR A 19 17.99 -32.36 1.17
N LYS A 20 18.11 -31.08 0.79
CA LYS A 20 17.87 -30.54 -0.57
C LYS A 20 16.46 -30.86 -1.09
N THR A 21 15.49 -30.92 -0.19
CA THR A 21 14.09 -31.17 -0.54
C THR A 21 13.26 -29.89 -0.49
N THR A 22 12.24 -29.81 -1.33
CA THR A 22 11.29 -28.69 -1.36
C THR A 22 9.93 -29.18 -0.90
N LYS A 23 9.28 -28.41 -0.02
CA LYS A 23 7.93 -28.63 0.45
C LYS A 23 7.05 -27.45 0.08
N ASN A 24 5.87 -27.68 -0.51
CA ASN A 24 4.84 -26.66 -0.68
C ASN A 24 4.12 -26.46 0.67
N LEU A 25 4.04 -25.22 1.13
CA LEU A 25 3.43 -24.86 2.42
C LEU A 25 1.97 -24.41 2.29
N THR A 26 1.54 -23.97 1.10
CA THR A 26 0.22 -23.37 0.86
C THR A 26 -0.56 -24.05 -0.25
N GLU A 27 -0.26 -25.30 -0.59
CA GLU A 27 -0.86 -26.09 -1.67
C GLU A 27 -2.40 -26.11 -1.65
N SER A 28 -3.00 -25.95 -0.47
CA SER A 28 -4.47 -25.98 -0.29
C SER A 28 -5.16 -24.69 -0.69
N ASN A 29 -4.43 -23.57 -0.84
CA ASN A 29 -4.98 -22.31 -1.31
C ASN A 29 -4.76 -22.18 -2.82
N LEU A 30 -5.80 -21.80 -3.56
CA LEU A 30 -5.73 -21.66 -5.02
C LEU A 30 -5.55 -20.20 -5.48
N GLY A 31 -5.55 -19.24 -4.56
CA GLY A 31 -5.20 -17.83 -4.80
C GLY A 31 -3.72 -17.55 -4.58
N TYR A 32 -3.32 -16.31 -4.73
CA TYR A 32 -1.93 -15.92 -4.49
C TYR A 32 -1.54 -16.06 -3.01
N ASP A 33 -0.39 -16.70 -2.74
CA ASP A 33 0.32 -16.68 -1.47
C ASP A 33 1.71 -16.05 -1.70
N THR A 34 1.98 -14.92 -1.03
CA THR A 34 3.16 -14.10 -1.28
C THR A 34 3.72 -13.48 0.01
N HIS A 35 4.90 -12.89 -0.05
CA HIS A 35 5.52 -12.12 1.04
C HIS A 35 5.66 -12.90 2.36
N PRO A 36 6.30 -14.10 2.37
CA PRO A 36 6.51 -14.85 3.61
C PRO A 36 7.45 -14.10 4.55
N ILE A 37 7.03 -13.94 5.80
CA ILE A 37 7.82 -13.32 6.87
C ILE A 37 7.63 -14.12 8.16
N PHE A 38 8.72 -14.44 8.86
CA PHE A 38 8.63 -15.02 10.19
C PHE A 38 8.39 -13.94 11.25
N SER A 39 7.51 -14.24 12.20
CA SER A 39 7.38 -13.44 13.41
C SER A 39 8.67 -13.51 14.25
N PRO A 40 8.92 -12.58 15.19
CA PRO A 40 10.04 -12.68 16.13
C PRO A 40 10.00 -13.94 17.00
N LYS A 41 8.88 -14.67 17.01
CA LYS A 41 8.69 -15.93 17.75
C LYS A 41 8.72 -17.17 16.87
N GLY A 42 9.00 -17.01 15.56
CA GLY A 42 9.13 -18.11 14.61
C GLY A 42 7.83 -18.55 13.92
N ASP A 43 6.72 -17.84 14.11
CA ASP A 43 5.49 -18.12 13.35
C ASP A 43 5.63 -17.63 11.92
N LEU A 44 5.32 -18.47 10.92
CA LEU A 44 5.28 -18.06 9.52
C LEU A 44 4.04 -17.19 9.27
N SER A 45 4.20 -16.11 8.55
CA SER A 45 3.10 -15.24 8.12
C SER A 45 3.29 -14.81 6.67
N TRP A 46 2.17 -14.54 5.96
CA TRP A 46 2.21 -14.19 4.54
C TRP A 46 0.98 -13.39 4.12
N LEU A 47 1.00 -12.88 2.89
CA LEU A 47 -0.17 -12.32 2.22
C LEU A 47 -0.86 -13.39 1.41
N GLN A 48 -2.18 -13.48 1.53
CA GLN A 48 -3.01 -14.46 0.84
C GLN A 48 -4.19 -13.82 0.14
N MET A 49 -4.37 -14.14 -1.15
CA MET A 49 -5.62 -13.98 -1.87
C MET A 49 -6.40 -15.30 -1.83
N LYS A 50 -7.72 -15.22 -1.82
CA LYS A 50 -8.54 -16.40 -1.56
C LYS A 50 -8.94 -17.17 -2.81
N ARG A 51 -9.20 -16.47 -3.93
CA ARG A 51 -9.85 -17.07 -5.10
C ARG A 51 -8.86 -17.28 -6.25
N ASP A 52 -8.92 -18.47 -6.86
CA ASP A 52 -8.19 -18.77 -8.09
C ASP A 52 -8.62 -17.84 -9.23
N GLY A 53 -7.65 -17.33 -9.99
CA GLY A 53 -7.88 -16.48 -11.16
C GLY A 53 -8.32 -15.03 -10.86
N TYR A 54 -8.44 -14.64 -9.60
CA TYR A 54 -8.90 -13.30 -9.22
C TYR A 54 -7.75 -12.42 -8.70
N GLU A 55 -7.05 -11.75 -9.59
CA GLU A 55 -5.98 -10.80 -9.24
C GLU A 55 -6.48 -9.56 -8.48
N ALA A 56 -7.80 -9.32 -8.49
CA ALA A 56 -8.45 -8.22 -7.77
C ALA A 56 -8.95 -8.61 -6.37
N ASP A 57 -8.70 -9.84 -5.92
CA ASP A 57 -9.02 -10.24 -4.54
C ASP A 57 -8.18 -9.44 -3.55
N LYS A 58 -8.70 -9.28 -2.35
CA LYS A 58 -7.93 -8.64 -1.30
C LYS A 58 -6.81 -9.55 -0.81
N ASN A 59 -5.67 -8.98 -0.52
CA ASN A 59 -4.62 -9.62 0.25
C ASN A 59 -4.96 -9.56 1.74
N ASP A 60 -5.09 -10.72 2.37
CA ASP A 60 -5.19 -10.87 3.81
C ASP A 60 -3.83 -11.23 4.43
N ILE A 61 -3.61 -10.85 5.69
CA ILE A 61 -2.45 -11.29 6.47
C ILE A 61 -2.82 -12.59 7.18
N ILE A 62 -2.12 -13.67 6.83
CA ILE A 62 -2.26 -14.98 7.46
C ILE A 62 -1.06 -15.24 8.35
N VAL A 63 -1.29 -15.88 9.50
CA VAL A 63 -0.25 -16.32 10.43
C VAL A 63 -0.47 -17.79 10.76
N HIS A 64 0.53 -18.62 10.43
CA HIS A 64 0.55 -20.03 10.86
C HIS A 64 1.08 -20.12 12.28
N HIS A 65 0.22 -20.39 13.24
CA HIS A 65 0.56 -20.45 14.66
C HIS A 65 0.08 -21.77 15.28
N ARG A 66 1.01 -22.60 15.75
CA ARG A 66 0.72 -23.87 16.42
C ARG A 66 -0.21 -24.79 15.62
N GLY A 67 0.04 -24.91 14.31
CA GLY A 67 -0.73 -25.78 13.42
C GLY A 67 -2.06 -25.21 12.92
N LEU A 68 -2.35 -23.93 13.18
CA LEU A 68 -3.57 -23.25 12.73
C LEU A 68 -3.23 -21.99 11.95
N ASP A 69 -3.98 -21.74 10.88
CA ASP A 69 -3.88 -20.50 10.10
C ASP A 69 -4.88 -19.46 10.63
N ILE A 70 -4.35 -18.33 11.06
CA ILE A 70 -5.11 -17.22 11.64
C ILE A 70 -5.10 -16.06 10.64
N ASN A 71 -6.27 -15.68 10.13
CA ASN A 71 -6.43 -14.50 9.27
C ASN A 71 -6.62 -13.25 10.14
N LEU A 72 -5.63 -12.34 10.14
CA LEU A 72 -5.64 -11.12 10.94
C LEU A 72 -6.50 -10.01 10.34
N THR A 73 -6.85 -10.10 9.07
CA THR A 73 -7.58 -9.04 8.35
C THR A 73 -8.92 -9.49 7.77
N ALA A 74 -9.41 -10.68 8.15
CA ALA A 74 -10.64 -11.27 7.63
C ALA A 74 -11.86 -10.35 7.71
N GLY A 75 -12.02 -9.65 8.82
CA GLY A 75 -13.15 -8.74 9.08
C GLY A 75 -12.93 -7.29 8.64
N TRP A 76 -11.83 -7.01 7.93
CA TRP A 76 -11.50 -5.67 7.46
C TRP A 76 -11.71 -5.57 5.94
N ASP A 77 -12.42 -4.51 5.51
CA ASP A 77 -12.72 -4.25 4.10
C ASP A 77 -11.60 -3.42 3.46
N GLY A 78 -10.45 -4.04 3.24
CA GLY A 78 -9.29 -3.45 2.58
C GLY A 78 -8.31 -4.52 2.15
N THR A 79 -7.34 -4.16 1.32
CA THR A 79 -6.26 -5.03 0.83
C THR A 79 -4.92 -4.60 1.39
N VAL A 80 -4.06 -5.54 1.73
CA VAL A 80 -2.73 -5.28 2.30
C VAL A 80 -1.69 -5.27 1.19
N ASP A 81 -0.89 -4.20 1.09
CA ASP A 81 0.23 -4.11 0.13
C ASP A 81 1.50 -4.77 0.66
N SER A 82 1.82 -4.53 1.92
CA SER A 82 3.00 -5.09 2.61
C SER A 82 2.83 -5.02 4.12
N PHE A 83 3.54 -5.87 4.85
CA PHE A 83 3.46 -5.90 6.31
C PHE A 83 4.79 -6.25 6.97
N THR A 84 4.88 -5.99 8.26
CA THR A 84 5.99 -6.40 9.12
C THR A 84 5.53 -6.57 10.57
N TRP A 85 6.28 -7.33 11.37
CA TRP A 85 5.99 -7.55 12.77
C TRP A 85 6.56 -6.46 13.67
N SER A 86 5.87 -6.18 14.77
CA SER A 86 6.48 -5.50 15.92
C SER A 86 7.59 -6.37 16.52
N LYS A 87 8.59 -5.73 17.15
CA LYS A 87 9.74 -6.44 17.75
C LYS A 87 9.33 -7.47 18.81
N ASP A 88 8.23 -7.24 19.52
CA ASP A 88 7.71 -8.14 20.56
C ASP A 88 6.77 -9.23 20.01
N GLY A 89 6.46 -9.20 18.71
CA GLY A 89 5.58 -10.15 18.04
C GLY A 89 4.11 -10.07 18.48
N LYS A 90 3.68 -8.93 19.04
CA LYS A 90 2.28 -8.75 19.50
C LYS A 90 1.41 -8.02 18.50
N LYS A 91 2.02 -7.32 17.56
CA LYS A 91 1.34 -6.55 16.51
C LYS A 91 1.98 -6.80 15.16
N VAL A 92 1.19 -6.61 14.13
CA VAL A 92 1.63 -6.49 12.74
C VAL A 92 1.32 -5.07 12.27
N TYR A 93 2.33 -4.40 11.71
CA TYR A 93 2.17 -3.14 11.01
C TYR A 93 2.10 -3.39 9.52
N PHE A 94 1.22 -2.70 8.81
CA PHE A 94 1.05 -2.92 7.39
C PHE A 94 0.68 -1.63 6.65
N ILE A 95 0.90 -1.65 5.34
CA ILE A 95 0.55 -0.58 4.42
C ILE A 95 -0.63 -1.05 3.57
N ALA A 96 -1.58 -0.16 3.38
CA ALA A 96 -2.75 -0.45 2.58
C ALA A 96 -3.29 0.80 1.87
N PRO A 97 -3.90 0.65 0.68
CA PRO A 97 -4.57 1.74 0.00
C PRO A 97 -5.87 2.12 0.73
N VAL A 98 -6.10 3.42 0.88
CA VAL A 98 -7.33 3.97 1.45
C VAL A 98 -7.61 5.35 0.86
N LYS A 99 -8.80 5.54 0.30
CA LYS A 99 -9.28 6.84 -0.22
C LYS A 99 -8.25 7.58 -1.10
N GLY A 100 -7.60 6.85 -2.02
CA GLY A 100 -6.63 7.40 -2.98
C GLY A 100 -5.25 7.73 -2.39
N THR A 101 -4.90 7.13 -1.27
CA THR A 101 -3.57 7.21 -0.64
C THR A 101 -3.17 5.84 -0.13
N LYS A 102 -1.91 5.65 0.25
CA LYS A 102 -1.42 4.49 1.00
C LYS A 102 -1.08 4.92 2.41
N GLN A 103 -1.66 4.27 3.40
CA GLN A 103 -1.48 4.64 4.80
C GLN A 103 -0.93 3.48 5.63
N LEU A 104 -0.37 3.81 6.79
CA LEU A 104 0.10 2.86 7.77
C LEU A 104 -1.04 2.42 8.68
N PHE A 105 -1.12 1.11 8.91
CA PHE A 105 -2.09 0.46 9.78
C PHE A 105 -1.39 -0.44 10.79
N GLU A 106 -2.10 -0.81 11.84
CA GLU A 106 -1.70 -1.88 12.74
C GLU A 106 -2.85 -2.85 12.99
N VAL A 107 -2.50 -4.10 13.29
CA VAL A 107 -3.41 -5.12 13.79
C VAL A 107 -2.73 -5.90 14.92
N ASN A 108 -3.48 -6.23 15.97
CA ASN A 108 -2.98 -7.07 17.05
C ASN A 108 -2.95 -8.56 16.65
N PHE A 109 -1.94 -9.27 17.11
CA PHE A 109 -1.87 -10.73 16.98
C PHE A 109 -2.40 -11.38 18.28
N PRO A 110 -3.56 -12.04 18.23
CA PRO A 110 -4.19 -12.61 19.42
C PRO A 110 -3.58 -13.96 19.85
N GLY A 111 -2.75 -14.59 19.00
CA GLY A 111 -2.41 -15.99 19.15
C GLY A 111 -3.68 -16.86 19.15
N LEU A 112 -3.78 -17.81 20.05
CA LEU A 112 -4.97 -18.67 20.24
C LEU A 112 -5.95 -18.13 21.30
N THR A 113 -5.81 -16.87 21.70
CA THR A 113 -6.71 -16.26 22.70
C THR A 113 -8.00 -15.75 22.03
N LYS A 114 -9.03 -15.52 22.84
CA LYS A 114 -10.31 -14.93 22.39
C LYS A 114 -10.26 -13.40 22.23
N ILE A 115 -9.08 -12.80 22.21
CA ILE A 115 -8.93 -11.35 22.01
C ILE A 115 -9.39 -11.02 20.58
N ALA A 116 -10.30 -10.06 20.46
CA ALA A 116 -10.78 -9.61 19.17
C ALA A 116 -9.63 -9.01 18.33
N VAL A 117 -9.54 -9.44 17.08
CA VAL A 117 -8.62 -8.85 16.10
C VAL A 117 -9.18 -7.50 15.64
N ARG A 118 -8.37 -6.45 15.76
CA ARG A 118 -8.77 -5.10 15.39
C ARG A 118 -7.71 -4.44 14.51
N VAL A 119 -8.11 -4.07 13.32
CA VAL A 119 -7.32 -3.23 12.42
C VAL A 119 -7.53 -1.76 12.80
N THR A 120 -6.43 -1.02 12.91
CA THR A 120 -6.44 0.41 13.24
C THR A 120 -5.59 1.18 12.23
N GLN A 121 -6.15 2.19 11.59
CA GLN A 121 -5.40 3.13 10.76
C GLN A 121 -4.58 4.06 11.66
N LEU A 122 -3.28 4.17 11.40
CA LEU A 122 -2.34 4.96 12.21
C LEU A 122 -2.07 6.34 11.60
N THR A 123 -2.05 6.41 10.27
CA THR A 123 -1.73 7.65 9.54
C THR A 123 -2.86 8.04 8.61
N ASP A 124 -2.99 9.34 8.35
CA ASP A 124 -3.93 9.91 7.39
C ASP A 124 -3.33 11.17 6.77
N GLY A 125 -3.62 11.45 5.51
CA GLY A 125 -3.14 12.62 4.80
C GLY A 125 -3.00 12.39 3.29
N ASP A 126 -2.72 13.47 2.55
CA ASP A 126 -2.55 13.44 1.10
C ASP A 126 -1.10 13.07 0.73
N PHE A 127 -0.69 11.90 1.14
CA PHE A 127 0.61 11.28 0.86
C PHE A 127 0.49 9.76 0.86
N ASP A 128 1.49 9.09 0.29
CA ASP A 128 1.64 7.64 0.37
C ASP A 128 2.76 7.26 1.34
N VAL A 129 2.49 6.29 2.21
CA VAL A 129 3.49 5.49 2.89
C VAL A 129 3.80 4.29 1.99
N ASN A 130 5.05 4.14 1.52
CA ASN A 130 5.39 3.10 0.54
C ASN A 130 6.02 1.85 1.15
N ALA A 131 6.86 2.04 2.16
CA ALA A 131 7.53 0.93 2.82
C ALA A 131 7.75 1.22 4.31
N ILE A 132 7.68 0.17 5.12
CA ILE A 132 8.16 0.19 6.51
C ILE A 132 9.63 -0.22 6.48
N VAL A 133 10.53 0.70 6.83
CA VAL A 133 11.99 0.49 6.77
C VAL A 133 12.52 -0.10 8.06
N GLY A 134 11.84 0.16 9.18
CA GLY A 134 12.25 -0.35 10.48
C GLY A 134 11.62 0.39 11.66
N PHE A 135 12.18 0.17 12.84
CA PHE A 135 11.69 0.74 14.10
C PHE A 135 12.85 1.36 14.88
N SER A 136 12.59 2.53 15.49
CA SER A 136 13.52 3.21 16.39
C SER A 136 12.77 3.74 17.61
N GLY A 137 13.02 3.14 18.79
CA GLY A 137 12.27 3.46 20.01
C GLY A 137 10.76 3.24 19.81
N THR A 138 9.96 4.28 20.02
CA THR A 138 8.51 4.31 19.83
C THR A 138 8.09 4.64 18.41
N SER A 139 9.03 4.81 17.50
CA SER A 139 8.75 5.28 16.14
C SER A 139 8.90 4.17 15.10
N VAL A 140 8.05 4.24 14.07
CA VAL A 140 8.19 3.49 12.82
C VAL A 140 8.93 4.37 11.81
N LEU A 141 9.95 3.82 11.16
CA LEU A 141 10.63 4.46 10.04
C LEU A 141 9.97 3.98 8.74
N VAL A 142 9.59 4.91 7.90
CA VAL A 142 8.91 4.61 6.63
C VAL A 142 9.48 5.45 5.49
N THR A 143 9.29 4.99 4.27
CA THR A 143 9.40 5.87 3.10
C THR A 143 8.04 6.48 2.81
N ARG A 144 8.02 7.79 2.53
CA ARG A 144 6.82 8.57 2.27
C ARG A 144 7.05 9.49 1.08
N ASN A 145 6.04 9.60 0.22
CA ASN A 145 6.01 10.53 -0.92
C ASN A 145 4.63 11.16 -1.10
N ASP A 146 4.55 12.11 -2.00
CA ASP A 146 3.32 12.56 -2.63
C ASP A 146 3.54 12.75 -4.14
N MET A 147 2.53 13.18 -4.88
CA MET A 147 2.64 13.35 -6.35
C MET A 147 3.69 14.41 -6.75
N ASN A 148 4.08 15.33 -5.87
CA ASN A 148 5.08 16.37 -6.12
C ASN A 148 6.49 15.98 -5.69
N HIS A 149 6.63 15.01 -4.77
CA HIS A 149 7.90 14.71 -4.10
C HIS A 149 8.19 13.22 -4.14
N ALA A 150 9.40 12.87 -4.55
CA ALA A 150 9.90 11.50 -4.51
C ALA A 150 10.00 10.97 -3.06
N PRO A 151 10.05 9.63 -2.87
CA PRO A 151 10.11 9.05 -1.54
C PRO A 151 11.32 9.52 -0.73
N GLU A 152 11.06 9.96 0.49
CA GLU A 152 12.04 10.29 1.52
C GLU A 152 11.78 9.46 2.79
N VAL A 153 12.78 9.31 3.64
CA VAL A 153 12.63 8.59 4.92
C VAL A 153 12.04 9.52 5.97
N TYR A 154 10.98 9.04 6.60
CA TYR A 154 10.29 9.69 7.70
C TYR A 154 10.23 8.78 8.92
N SER A 155 10.24 9.40 10.10
CA SER A 155 9.92 8.76 11.38
C SER A 155 8.51 9.17 11.79
N TYR A 156 7.67 8.19 12.15
CA TYR A 156 6.34 8.40 12.71
C TYR A 156 6.32 7.89 14.16
N ASP A 157 6.14 8.79 15.12
CA ASP A 157 6.02 8.43 16.54
C ASP A 157 4.63 7.88 16.80
N LEU A 158 4.53 6.59 17.17
CA LEU A 158 3.28 5.88 17.37
C LEU A 158 2.47 6.40 18.57
N ALA A 159 3.14 6.95 19.59
CA ALA A 159 2.47 7.45 20.78
C ALA A 159 1.98 8.90 20.58
N LYS A 160 2.85 9.75 20.05
CA LYS A 160 2.56 11.18 19.83
C LYS A 160 1.80 11.46 18.55
N LYS A 161 1.77 10.49 17.61
CA LYS A 161 1.18 10.62 16.26
C LYS A 161 1.79 11.79 15.47
N THR A 162 3.10 11.97 15.57
CA THR A 162 3.82 13.05 14.91
C THR A 162 4.84 12.54 13.91
N TRP A 163 5.02 13.31 12.84
CA TRP A 163 5.99 13.03 11.79
C TRP A 163 7.29 13.83 11.98
N LYS A 164 8.41 13.21 11.62
CA LYS A 164 9.70 13.86 11.45
C LYS A 164 10.33 13.37 10.16
N GLN A 165 10.64 14.27 9.23
CA GLN A 165 11.44 13.97 8.04
C GLN A 165 12.89 13.71 8.45
N ILE A 166 13.46 12.62 7.97
CA ILE A 166 14.84 12.20 8.29
C ILE A 166 15.78 12.53 7.14
N THR A 167 15.40 12.21 5.91
CA THR A 167 16.19 12.52 4.70
C THR A 167 15.59 13.71 3.96
N LYS A 168 16.44 14.44 3.23
CA LYS A 168 16.12 15.65 2.49
C LYS A 168 16.93 15.73 1.21
N VAL A 169 17.02 14.60 0.52
CA VAL A 169 17.93 14.43 -0.64
C VAL A 169 17.56 15.38 -1.78
N ASN A 170 16.27 15.65 -1.97
CA ASN A 170 15.76 16.41 -3.10
C ASN A 170 15.26 17.83 -2.74
N ASP A 171 15.33 18.25 -1.47
CA ASP A 171 14.76 19.53 -1.01
C ASP A 171 15.33 20.73 -1.80
N GLU A 172 16.64 20.75 -2.07
CA GLU A 172 17.26 21.82 -2.84
C GLU A 172 16.78 21.90 -4.30
N ALA A 173 16.51 20.73 -4.92
CA ALA A 173 15.97 20.66 -6.27
C ALA A 173 14.51 21.13 -6.28
N TYR A 174 13.70 20.67 -5.33
CA TYR A 174 12.29 21.07 -5.23
C TYR A 174 12.10 22.56 -4.94
N ALA A 175 13.00 23.17 -4.17
CA ALA A 175 12.96 24.62 -3.92
C ALA A 175 13.08 25.47 -5.20
N LYS A 176 13.57 24.89 -6.30
CA LYS A 176 13.73 25.56 -7.61
C LYS A 176 12.56 25.24 -8.59
N ILE A 177 11.61 24.40 -8.19
CA ILE A 177 10.51 23.92 -9.03
C ILE A 177 9.19 24.49 -8.52
N SER A 178 8.38 25.02 -9.41
CA SER A 178 7.00 25.40 -9.10
C SER A 178 6.12 24.15 -9.02
N SER A 179 5.67 23.79 -7.83
CA SER A 179 4.83 22.62 -7.60
C SER A 179 3.42 22.82 -8.18
N CYS A 180 2.82 21.74 -8.64
CA CYS A 180 1.42 21.69 -9.02
C CYS A 180 0.54 21.48 -7.78
N LYS A 181 -0.70 21.98 -7.83
CA LYS A 181 -1.68 21.70 -6.78
C LYS A 181 -2.40 20.40 -7.10
N THR A 182 -2.45 19.47 -6.15
CA THR A 182 -3.25 18.27 -6.23
C THR A 182 -4.53 18.41 -5.40
N GLU A 183 -5.66 17.98 -5.95
CA GLU A 183 -6.97 18.07 -5.27
C GLU A 183 -7.68 16.72 -5.33
N LYS A 184 -8.25 16.28 -4.20
CA LYS A 184 -9.23 15.18 -4.16
C LYS A 184 -10.61 15.72 -4.53
N ARG A 185 -11.27 15.08 -5.48
CA ARG A 185 -12.67 15.36 -5.80
C ARG A 185 -13.48 14.07 -5.78
N TRP A 186 -14.68 14.14 -5.22
CA TRP A 186 -15.63 13.03 -5.21
C TRP A 186 -16.72 13.28 -6.22
N VAL A 187 -16.80 12.41 -7.22
CA VAL A 187 -17.78 12.47 -8.29
C VAL A 187 -18.82 11.37 -8.08
N THR A 188 -20.10 11.70 -8.24
CA THR A 188 -21.16 10.69 -8.23
C THR A 188 -21.23 10.05 -9.60
N THR A 189 -21.07 8.74 -9.65
CA THR A 189 -21.16 7.94 -10.88
C THR A 189 -22.61 7.68 -11.27
N THR A 190 -22.85 7.16 -12.48
CA THR A 190 -24.20 6.89 -12.99
C THR A 190 -24.98 5.86 -12.17
N ASP A 191 -24.27 4.97 -11.44
CA ASP A 191 -24.84 4.00 -10.51
C ASP A 191 -25.02 4.55 -9.07
N GLY A 192 -24.80 5.86 -8.88
CA GLY A 192 -24.97 6.55 -7.60
C GLY A 192 -23.82 6.43 -6.61
N LYS A 193 -22.76 5.71 -6.95
CA LYS A 193 -21.59 5.55 -6.08
C LYS A 193 -20.69 6.79 -6.11
N LYS A 194 -19.81 6.90 -5.12
CA LYS A 194 -18.82 7.97 -5.04
C LYS A 194 -17.47 7.47 -5.54
N MET A 195 -16.99 8.07 -6.62
CA MET A 195 -15.68 7.83 -7.21
C MET A 195 -14.73 8.95 -6.81
N LEU A 196 -13.57 8.60 -6.27
CA LEU A 196 -12.49 9.57 -6.01
C LEU A 196 -11.76 9.89 -7.31
N VAL A 197 -11.54 11.18 -7.54
CA VAL A 197 -10.79 11.70 -8.68
C VAL A 197 -9.67 12.61 -8.18
N TRP A 198 -8.43 12.31 -8.56
CA TRP A 198 -7.34 13.25 -8.40
C TRP A 198 -7.38 14.27 -9.53
N VAL A 199 -7.30 15.56 -9.18
CA VAL A 199 -7.17 16.67 -10.13
C VAL A 199 -5.86 17.37 -9.86
N ILE A 200 -4.99 17.40 -10.86
CA ILE A 200 -3.69 18.05 -10.78
C ILE A 200 -3.75 19.33 -11.63
N LEU A 201 -3.60 20.45 -10.95
CA LEU A 201 -3.66 21.77 -11.56
C LEU A 201 -2.26 22.26 -11.90
N PRO A 202 -2.07 22.96 -13.03
CA PRO A 202 -0.77 23.52 -13.41
C PRO A 202 -0.23 24.49 -12.36
N PRO A 203 1.09 24.72 -12.30
CA PRO A 203 1.66 25.80 -11.48
C PRO A 203 1.00 27.13 -11.84
N ASN A 204 0.75 27.98 -10.84
CA ASN A 204 0.10 29.27 -11.02
C ASN A 204 -1.31 29.20 -11.67
N PHE A 205 -2.05 28.12 -11.38
CA PHE A 205 -3.40 27.92 -11.89
C PHE A 205 -4.31 29.13 -11.61
N ASP A 206 -4.92 29.68 -12.66
CA ASP A 206 -5.87 30.78 -12.59
C ASP A 206 -7.28 30.28 -12.93
N LYS A 207 -8.18 30.27 -11.97
CA LYS A 207 -9.56 29.79 -12.13
C LYS A 207 -10.40 30.57 -13.13
N THR A 208 -9.95 31.76 -13.56
CA THR A 208 -10.63 32.59 -14.56
C THR A 208 -10.28 32.19 -16.00
N LYS A 209 -9.23 31.37 -16.18
CA LYS A 209 -8.76 30.89 -17.47
C LYS A 209 -9.30 29.50 -17.79
N LYS A 210 -9.33 29.17 -19.08
CA LYS A 210 -9.59 27.81 -19.55
C LYS A 210 -8.28 27.08 -19.83
N TYR A 211 -8.23 25.82 -19.49
CA TYR A 211 -7.05 24.97 -19.67
C TYR A 211 -7.43 23.72 -20.46
N PRO A 212 -6.58 23.24 -21.38
CA PRO A 212 -6.74 21.92 -21.94
C PRO A 212 -6.67 20.87 -20.85
N THR A 213 -7.46 19.81 -20.96
CA THR A 213 -7.57 18.79 -19.93
C THR A 213 -7.18 17.42 -20.48
N LEU A 214 -6.35 16.71 -19.75
CA LEU A 214 -5.99 15.32 -20.01
C LEU A 214 -6.70 14.40 -19.03
N LEU A 215 -7.41 13.41 -19.55
CA LEU A 215 -7.97 12.32 -18.77
C LEU A 215 -6.94 11.20 -18.68
N TYR A 216 -6.51 10.87 -17.45
CA TYR A 216 -5.64 9.74 -17.21
C TYR A 216 -6.47 8.48 -16.97
N CYS A 217 -6.35 7.51 -17.88
CA CYS A 217 -7.01 6.21 -17.75
C CYS A 217 -6.07 5.22 -17.07
N GLN A 218 -6.31 4.97 -15.79
CA GLN A 218 -5.53 4.00 -15.01
C GLN A 218 -5.70 2.60 -15.59
N GLY A 219 -4.57 1.96 -15.88
CA GLY A 219 -4.50 0.55 -16.27
C GLY A 219 -4.47 -0.39 -15.07
N GLY A 220 -4.39 -1.69 -15.34
CA GLY A 220 -4.08 -2.59 -14.29
C GLY A 220 -4.98 -3.80 -14.07
N PRO A 221 -6.27 -3.85 -14.21
CA PRO A 221 -7.37 -2.91 -13.99
C PRO A 221 -7.72 -2.65 -12.52
N GLN A 222 -7.13 -3.34 -11.56
CA GLN A 222 -7.55 -3.43 -10.16
C GLN A 222 -6.71 -2.61 -9.16
N SER A 223 -5.84 -1.74 -9.62
CA SER A 223 -5.01 -0.93 -8.73
C SER A 223 -5.64 0.43 -8.42
N ALA A 224 -5.48 0.90 -7.18
CA ALA A 224 -5.84 2.26 -6.79
C ALA A 224 -4.82 3.27 -7.33
N LEU A 225 -5.31 4.41 -7.82
CA LEU A 225 -4.49 5.58 -8.10
C LEU A 225 -4.33 6.38 -6.80
N THR A 226 -3.10 6.39 -6.29
CA THR A 226 -2.74 7.02 -5.02
C THR A 226 -1.86 8.25 -5.22
N GLN A 227 -1.21 8.73 -4.19
CA GLN A 227 -0.24 9.84 -4.24
C GLN A 227 1.14 9.40 -4.79
N SER A 228 1.20 8.35 -5.58
CA SER A 228 2.47 7.80 -6.06
C SER A 228 3.25 8.80 -6.90
N TYR A 229 4.55 8.93 -6.61
CA TYR A 229 5.49 9.67 -7.43
C TYR A 229 6.06 8.75 -8.51
N SER A 230 5.98 9.20 -9.76
CA SER A 230 6.50 8.43 -10.89
C SER A 230 7.38 9.27 -11.78
N PHE A 231 8.56 8.77 -12.11
CA PHE A 231 9.42 9.37 -13.14
C PHE A 231 8.92 9.09 -14.56
N ARG A 232 8.20 7.99 -14.76
CA ARG A 232 7.68 7.58 -16.07
C ARG A 232 6.36 8.27 -16.41
N TRP A 233 5.41 8.30 -15.47
CA TRP A 233 4.09 8.91 -15.63
C TRP A 233 3.93 10.04 -14.61
N ASN A 234 4.70 11.11 -14.85
CA ASN A 234 4.78 12.24 -13.93
C ASN A 234 3.67 13.26 -14.26
N PHE A 235 2.63 13.29 -13.44
CA PHE A 235 1.54 14.24 -13.60
C PHE A 235 1.98 15.69 -13.45
N GLN A 236 3.00 15.96 -12.63
CA GLN A 236 3.55 17.31 -12.44
C GLN A 236 4.16 17.83 -13.75
N LEU A 237 4.91 16.99 -14.44
CA LEU A 237 5.49 17.35 -15.73
C LEU A 237 4.39 17.65 -16.77
N MET A 238 3.34 16.83 -16.83
CA MET A 238 2.21 17.05 -17.76
C MET A 238 1.48 18.35 -17.40
N ALA A 239 1.18 18.58 -16.11
CA ALA A 239 0.48 19.77 -15.66
C ALA A 239 1.33 21.05 -15.83
N SER A 240 2.66 20.97 -15.67
CA SER A 240 3.56 22.10 -15.88
C SER A 240 3.55 22.63 -17.33
N GLN A 241 3.10 21.82 -18.29
CA GLN A 241 2.88 22.23 -19.69
C GLN A 241 1.53 22.96 -19.91
N GLY A 242 0.83 23.30 -18.83
CA GLY A 242 -0.43 24.04 -18.90
C GLY A 242 -1.69 23.18 -19.02
N TYR A 243 -1.60 21.88 -18.75
CA TYR A 243 -2.76 20.98 -18.71
C TYR A 243 -3.34 20.85 -17.32
N VAL A 244 -4.65 20.70 -17.23
CA VAL A 244 -5.30 20.11 -16.05
C VAL A 244 -5.32 18.60 -16.24
N ILE A 245 -4.83 17.83 -15.27
CA ILE A 245 -4.88 16.37 -15.32
C ILE A 245 -6.03 15.90 -14.43
N VAL A 246 -6.88 15.03 -14.98
CA VAL A 246 -8.01 14.40 -14.28
C VAL A 246 -7.75 12.90 -14.25
N ALA A 247 -7.60 12.37 -13.05
CA ALA A 247 -7.18 10.99 -12.82
C ALA A 247 -8.17 10.27 -11.88
N PRO A 248 -9.22 9.63 -12.46
CA PRO A 248 -10.26 8.96 -11.68
C PRO A 248 -9.79 7.60 -11.15
N ASN A 249 -10.21 7.27 -9.93
CA ASN A 249 -10.23 5.92 -9.39
C ASN A 249 -11.56 5.26 -9.78
N ARG A 250 -11.49 4.14 -10.40
CA ARG A 250 -12.65 3.36 -10.85
C ARG A 250 -12.83 2.11 -9.99
#